data_88835e569ef73ed10a973ea0ed00f069
#
_entry.id   88835e569ef73ed10a973ea0ed00f069
#
_cell.length_a   1.000
_cell.length_b   1.000
_cell.length_c   1.000
_cell.angle_alpha   90.00
_cell.angle_beta   90.00
_cell.angle_gamma   90.00
#
_symmetry.space_group_name_H-M   'P 1'
#
loop_
_entity.id
_entity.type
_entity.pdbx_description
1 polymer ?
#
loop_
_entity_poly.entity_id
_entity_poly.type
_entity_poly.pdbx_seq_one_letter_code
_entity_poly.pdbx_strand_id
1 'polypeptide(L)'
;MKSGVNTLIVVPISRHLEGRLRDAMMDSTSTFRELSLYGRRVFVVDPFPKNSMVISPEEAMLIDGGLHARGLKPEGTIVDVNGIQIGGKRLVIAAGPCAVESEEQVMTVAGNVKKLGADMLRGGAFKPRTSPYSFQGLGAEGLRLLRKASDATGLPVVSEIMDLADYPLFDQDVDMLQIGSRNSQNFSMLRNLGKTEKPILLKNGMGNTVSEWLNSAEYLLSGGNGNVVMCYRGTRGFEEGTRFTMDSGVIPVMRKRTHLPICADPSHPAGNRAYVESLTLAAVASGADMIEIEVHNDPDNALSDSSQQLTFEEFSRLSGNARKLSEFLR
;
A
#
# COMPACT_ATOMS: atom_id res chain seq x y z
N MET A 1 -24.96 -13.79 -5.93
CA MET A 1 -25.67 -12.51 -6.14
C MET A 1 -24.70 -11.56 -6.81
N LYS A 2 -24.98 -11.11 -8.02
CA LYS A 2 -24.21 -10.04 -8.67
C LYS A 2 -24.57 -8.76 -7.93
N SER A 3 -23.69 -8.25 -7.06
CA SER A 3 -23.79 -6.90 -6.54
C SER A 3 -23.63 -5.97 -7.75
N GLY A 4 -24.73 -5.37 -8.16
CA GLY A 4 -24.72 -4.44 -9.27
C GLY A 4 -24.02 -3.15 -8.83
N VAL A 5 -22.71 -3.11 -8.98
CA VAL A 5 -21.99 -1.84 -9.01
C VAL A 5 -22.27 -1.26 -10.38
N ASN A 6 -23.19 -0.31 -10.45
CA ASN A 6 -23.55 0.38 -11.69
C ASN A 6 -22.52 1.49 -12.04
N THR A 7 -21.39 1.52 -11.37
CA THR A 7 -20.31 2.51 -11.61
C THR A 7 -19.55 2.12 -12.86
N LEU A 8 -19.46 3.03 -13.79
CA LEU A 8 -18.68 2.88 -15.01
C LEU A 8 -17.60 3.95 -15.05
N ILE A 9 -16.39 3.53 -15.38
CA ILE A 9 -15.29 4.44 -15.68
C ILE A 9 -15.23 4.64 -17.18
N VAL A 10 -15.33 5.88 -17.62
CA VAL A 10 -15.23 6.27 -19.02
C VAL A 10 -13.96 7.05 -19.25
N VAL A 11 -13.07 6.54 -20.10
CA VAL A 11 -11.84 7.21 -20.51
C VAL A 11 -12.01 7.69 -21.95
N PRO A 12 -12.31 8.99 -22.18
CA PRO A 12 -12.54 9.52 -23.51
C PRO A 12 -11.29 9.40 -24.39
N ILE A 13 -11.49 9.02 -25.65
CA ILE A 13 -10.47 9.03 -26.69
C ILE A 13 -10.59 10.34 -27.50
N SER A 14 -11.80 10.95 -27.56
CA SER A 14 -12.04 12.20 -28.28
C SER A 14 -12.61 13.30 -27.38
N ARG A 15 -12.25 14.56 -27.68
CA ARG A 15 -12.80 15.76 -27.01
C ARG A 15 -14.32 15.92 -27.23
N HIS A 16 -14.84 15.43 -28.35
CA HIS A 16 -16.27 15.51 -28.68
C HIS A 16 -17.10 14.69 -27.69
N LEU A 17 -16.62 13.51 -27.28
CA LEU A 17 -17.30 12.67 -26.30
C LEU A 17 -17.36 13.35 -24.93
N GLU A 18 -16.34 14.12 -24.54
CA GLU A 18 -16.32 14.84 -23.27
C GLU A 18 -17.52 15.81 -23.14
N GLY A 19 -17.83 16.56 -24.19
CA GLY A 19 -19.00 17.45 -24.24
C GLY A 19 -20.30 16.67 -24.07
N ARG A 20 -20.48 15.61 -24.87
CA ARG A 20 -21.66 14.74 -24.81
C ARG A 20 -21.87 14.10 -23.44
N LEU A 21 -20.79 13.67 -22.79
CA LEU A 21 -20.85 13.12 -21.43
C LEU A 21 -21.33 14.17 -20.42
N ARG A 22 -20.81 15.40 -20.49
CA ARG A 22 -21.23 16.48 -19.60
C ARG A 22 -22.71 16.82 -19.79
N ASP A 23 -23.16 16.97 -21.02
CA ASP A 23 -24.54 17.30 -21.36
C ASP A 23 -25.50 16.18 -20.91
N ALA A 24 -25.17 14.92 -21.18
CA ALA A 24 -25.99 13.77 -20.77
C ALA A 24 -26.09 13.59 -19.25
N MET A 25 -25.07 14.06 -18.49
CA MET A 25 -25.05 13.93 -17.05
C MET A 25 -25.78 15.07 -16.34
N MET A 26 -25.91 16.25 -16.96
CA MET A 26 -26.70 17.36 -16.39
C MET A 26 -28.19 17.02 -16.26
N ASP A 27 -28.69 16.12 -17.11
CA ASP A 27 -30.10 15.73 -17.15
C ASP A 27 -30.39 14.41 -16.39
N SER A 28 -29.39 13.80 -15.75
CA SER A 28 -29.52 12.47 -15.13
C SER A 28 -29.46 12.54 -13.59
N THR A 29 -30.07 11.55 -12.93
CA THR A 29 -29.93 11.31 -11.48
C THR A 29 -28.59 10.66 -11.11
N SER A 30 -27.69 10.45 -12.08
CA SER A 30 -26.39 9.84 -11.91
C SER A 30 -25.41 10.81 -11.27
N THR A 31 -24.55 10.31 -10.37
CA THR A 31 -23.40 11.09 -9.92
C THR A 31 -22.30 11.04 -10.98
N PHE A 32 -21.73 12.20 -11.25
CA PHE A 32 -20.70 12.37 -12.26
C PHE A 32 -19.48 13.05 -11.63
N ARG A 33 -18.32 12.45 -11.77
CA ARG A 33 -17.04 13.05 -11.32
C ARG A 33 -16.01 12.97 -12.43
N GLU A 34 -15.37 14.07 -12.69
CA GLU A 34 -14.20 14.15 -13.58
C GLU A 34 -12.93 14.17 -12.73
N LEU A 35 -11.96 13.36 -13.13
CA LEU A 35 -10.67 13.23 -12.46
C LEU A 35 -9.55 13.23 -13.51
N SER A 36 -8.38 13.71 -13.10
CA SER A 36 -7.15 13.52 -13.86
C SER A 36 -6.31 12.46 -13.13
N LEU A 37 -6.15 11.29 -13.74
CA LEU A 37 -5.36 10.19 -13.20
C LEU A 37 -4.44 9.63 -14.27
N TYR A 38 -3.17 9.40 -13.91
CA TYR A 38 -2.17 8.80 -14.81
C TYR A 38 -2.03 9.56 -16.15
N GLY A 39 -2.17 10.90 -16.10
CA GLY A 39 -2.11 11.76 -17.30
C GLY A 39 -3.33 11.65 -18.21
N ARG A 40 -4.41 11.01 -17.78
CA ARG A 40 -5.66 10.86 -18.55
C ARG A 40 -6.81 11.52 -17.79
N ARG A 41 -7.77 12.05 -18.56
CA ARG A 41 -9.07 12.46 -18.01
C ARG A 41 -9.95 11.24 -17.89
N VAL A 42 -10.52 11.04 -16.71
CA VAL A 42 -11.34 9.88 -16.37
C VAL A 42 -12.66 10.38 -15.79
N PHE A 43 -13.76 9.83 -16.28
CA PHE A 43 -15.09 10.14 -15.78
C PHE A 43 -15.65 8.95 -15.02
N VAL A 44 -16.00 9.18 -13.77
CA VAL A 44 -16.69 8.21 -12.92
C VAL A 44 -18.18 8.50 -12.98
N VAL A 45 -18.98 7.55 -13.41
CA VAL A 45 -20.43 7.66 -13.58
C VAL A 45 -21.14 6.59 -12.77
N ASP A 46 -22.02 6.97 -11.83
CA ASP A 46 -22.72 6.05 -10.95
C ASP A 46 -24.15 6.53 -10.60
N PRO A 47 -25.19 5.77 -10.95
CA PRO A 47 -25.22 4.67 -11.89
C PRO A 47 -25.06 5.16 -13.34
N PHE A 48 -24.48 4.32 -14.21
CA PHE A 48 -24.38 4.67 -15.63
C PHE A 48 -25.77 4.61 -16.29
N PRO A 49 -26.22 5.69 -16.94
CA PRO A 49 -27.56 5.74 -17.55
C PRO A 49 -27.62 4.91 -18.84
N LYS A 50 -27.95 3.63 -18.71
CA LYS A 50 -27.94 2.64 -19.81
C LYS A 50 -28.75 3.02 -21.05
N ASN A 51 -29.76 3.88 -20.89
CA ASN A 51 -30.69 4.21 -21.97
C ASN A 51 -30.47 5.61 -22.60
N SER A 52 -29.59 6.42 -22.06
CA SER A 52 -29.44 7.80 -22.49
C SER A 52 -28.21 8.07 -23.37
N MET A 53 -27.26 7.15 -23.39
CA MET A 53 -26.02 7.36 -24.14
C MET A 53 -25.43 6.05 -24.64
N VAL A 54 -25.23 5.96 -25.95
CA VAL A 54 -24.43 4.91 -26.58
C VAL A 54 -23.02 5.46 -26.78
N ILE A 55 -22.03 4.79 -26.22
CA ILE A 55 -20.61 5.13 -26.39
C ILE A 55 -19.96 3.97 -27.16
N SER A 56 -19.36 4.27 -28.30
CA SER A 56 -18.62 3.27 -29.05
C SER A 56 -17.23 3.01 -28.47
N PRO A 57 -16.63 1.84 -28.70
CA PRO A 57 -15.26 1.55 -28.28
C PRO A 57 -14.21 2.50 -28.90
N GLU A 58 -14.54 3.14 -30.01
CA GLU A 58 -13.69 4.12 -30.69
C GLU A 58 -13.73 5.50 -30.00
N GLU A 59 -14.82 5.80 -29.30
CA GLU A 59 -15.02 7.06 -28.59
C GLU A 59 -14.42 7.04 -27.18
N ALA A 60 -14.52 5.91 -26.47
CA ALA A 60 -13.99 5.77 -25.12
C ALA A 60 -13.69 4.32 -24.74
N MET A 61 -12.78 4.16 -23.81
CA MET A 61 -12.59 2.92 -23.07
C MET A 61 -13.57 2.89 -21.90
N LEU A 62 -14.41 1.85 -21.83
CA LEU A 62 -15.38 1.62 -20.76
C LEU A 62 -14.85 0.54 -19.81
N ILE A 63 -14.81 0.84 -18.51
CA ILE A 63 -14.22 -0.03 -17.50
C ILE A 63 -15.22 -0.27 -16.39
N ASP A 64 -15.60 -1.52 -16.22
CA ASP A 64 -16.39 -1.98 -15.09
C ASP A 64 -15.49 -2.11 -13.83
N GLY A 65 -15.96 -1.62 -12.69
CA GLY A 65 -15.36 -1.93 -11.39
C GLY A 65 -14.55 -0.83 -10.71
N GLY A 66 -14.54 0.40 -11.19
CA GLY A 66 -13.92 1.54 -10.51
C GLY A 66 -12.49 1.87 -10.95
N LEU A 67 -11.91 2.89 -10.33
CA LEU A 67 -10.60 3.46 -10.68
C LEU A 67 -9.43 2.52 -10.40
N HIS A 68 -9.61 1.57 -9.47
CA HIS A 68 -8.61 0.55 -9.16
C HIS A 68 -8.56 -0.59 -10.17
N ALA A 69 -9.57 -0.73 -11.03
CA ALA A 69 -9.74 -1.90 -11.89
C ALA A 69 -8.57 -2.07 -12.88
N ARG A 70 -8.11 -3.32 -13.05
CA ARG A 70 -7.00 -3.67 -13.97
C ARG A 70 -7.22 -3.16 -15.39
N GLY A 71 -8.48 -3.09 -15.85
CA GLY A 71 -8.84 -2.57 -17.17
C GLY A 71 -8.46 -1.11 -17.39
N LEU A 72 -8.38 -0.27 -16.33
CA LEU A 72 -7.98 1.13 -16.45
C LEU A 72 -6.51 1.27 -16.88
N LYS A 73 -5.64 0.38 -16.40
CA LYS A 73 -4.20 0.40 -16.68
C LYS A 73 -3.67 -1.04 -16.79
N PRO A 74 -3.91 -1.73 -17.93
CA PRO A 74 -3.55 -3.14 -18.11
C PRO A 74 -2.08 -3.43 -17.89
N GLU A 75 -1.19 -2.49 -18.21
CA GLU A 75 0.25 -2.55 -17.98
C GLU A 75 0.64 -2.53 -16.50
N GLY A 76 -0.25 -2.07 -15.64
CA GLY A 76 0.00 -1.86 -14.20
C GLY A 76 0.47 -0.45 -13.87
N THR A 77 0.38 -0.12 -12.58
CA THR A 77 0.90 1.14 -12.04
C THR A 77 2.29 0.92 -11.47
N ILE A 78 3.18 1.86 -11.73
CA ILE A 78 4.46 1.99 -11.04
C ILE A 78 4.35 3.20 -10.12
N VAL A 79 4.58 2.97 -8.83
CA VAL A 79 4.66 4.03 -7.82
C VAL A 79 6.11 4.34 -7.55
N ASP A 80 6.50 5.59 -7.80
CA ASP A 80 7.86 6.06 -7.52
C ASP A 80 7.93 6.69 -6.13
N VAL A 81 8.91 6.27 -5.35
CA VAL A 81 9.23 6.82 -4.04
C VAL A 81 10.69 7.23 -4.04
N ASN A 82 10.97 8.49 -4.38
CA ASN A 82 12.33 9.03 -4.49
C ASN A 82 13.28 8.14 -5.34
N GLY A 83 12.80 7.72 -6.52
CA GLY A 83 13.56 6.88 -7.46
C GLY A 83 13.42 5.37 -7.24
N ILE A 84 12.75 4.93 -6.18
CA ILE A 84 12.42 3.52 -5.95
C ILE A 84 11.07 3.20 -6.61
N GLN A 85 11.08 2.37 -7.64
CA GLN A 85 9.93 2.03 -8.47
C GLN A 85 9.22 0.77 -7.98
N ILE A 86 8.11 0.92 -7.25
CA ILE A 86 7.27 -0.18 -6.78
C ILE A 86 6.28 -0.56 -7.90
N GLY A 87 6.21 -1.84 -8.27
CA GLY A 87 5.46 -2.32 -9.44
C GLY A 87 6.28 -2.36 -10.73
N GLY A 88 7.58 -2.00 -10.65
CA GLY A 88 8.55 -2.13 -11.73
C GLY A 88 9.06 -3.57 -11.91
N LYS A 89 10.20 -3.69 -12.59
CA LYS A 89 10.81 -5.02 -12.88
C LYS A 89 11.50 -5.67 -11.68
N ARG A 90 11.87 -4.91 -10.66
CA ARG A 90 12.64 -5.38 -9.52
C ARG A 90 11.74 -5.46 -8.28
N LEU A 91 11.92 -6.52 -7.48
CA LEU A 91 11.31 -6.61 -6.15
C LEU A 91 11.86 -5.50 -5.25
N VAL A 92 10.97 -4.74 -4.61
CA VAL A 92 11.33 -3.71 -3.63
C VAL A 92 11.28 -4.30 -2.22
N ILE A 93 12.27 -3.98 -1.38
CA ILE A 93 12.34 -4.44 0.01
C ILE A 93 12.37 -3.22 0.93
N ALA A 94 11.30 -3.03 1.72
CA ALA A 94 11.29 -2.10 2.83
C ALA A 94 11.62 -2.86 4.12
N ALA A 95 12.64 -2.41 4.84
CA ALA A 95 13.06 -3.06 6.07
C ALA A 95 13.41 -2.04 7.16
N GLY A 96 13.19 -2.41 8.42
CA GLY A 96 13.48 -1.55 9.56
C GLY A 96 12.71 -1.97 10.81
N PRO A 97 12.83 -1.23 11.92
CA PRO A 97 12.25 -1.64 13.19
C PRO A 97 10.73 -1.50 13.20
N CYS A 98 10.04 -2.33 14.00
CA CYS A 98 8.61 -2.17 14.26
C CYS A 98 8.32 -0.76 14.78
N ALA A 99 9.05 -0.32 15.79
CA ALA A 99 8.99 1.04 16.33
C ALA A 99 10.37 1.71 16.34
N VAL A 100 10.39 3.04 16.19
CA VAL A 100 11.57 3.85 16.50
C VAL A 100 11.64 3.99 18.03
N GLU A 101 12.70 3.49 18.64
CA GLU A 101 12.87 3.41 20.09
C GLU A 101 13.94 4.39 20.61
N SER A 102 14.97 4.62 19.80
CA SER A 102 16.04 5.58 20.07
C SER A 102 16.78 5.96 18.79
N GLU A 103 17.59 7.03 18.84
CA GLU A 103 18.47 7.40 17.72
C GLU A 103 19.47 6.29 17.41
N GLU A 104 20.12 5.73 18.43
CA GLU A 104 21.10 4.66 18.25
C GLU A 104 20.49 3.43 17.56
N GLN A 105 19.30 3.02 18.00
CA GLN A 105 18.59 1.88 17.42
C GLN A 105 18.28 2.12 15.93
N VAL A 106 17.62 3.24 15.58
CA VAL A 106 17.18 3.47 14.21
C VAL A 106 18.37 3.69 13.26
N MET A 107 19.41 4.39 13.68
CA MET A 107 20.63 4.58 12.88
C MET A 107 21.37 3.27 12.65
N THR A 108 21.50 2.42 13.68
CA THR A 108 22.11 1.10 13.57
C THR A 108 21.33 0.21 12.63
N VAL A 109 19.99 0.16 12.78
CA VAL A 109 19.14 -0.66 11.92
C VAL A 109 19.19 -0.16 10.47
N ALA A 110 19.01 1.14 10.24
CA ALA A 110 19.02 1.71 8.89
C ALA A 110 20.34 1.44 8.14
N GLY A 111 21.48 1.64 8.81
CA GLY A 111 22.80 1.36 8.24
C GLY A 111 23.02 -0.11 7.87
N ASN A 112 22.52 -1.03 8.69
CA ASN A 112 22.64 -2.47 8.43
C ASN A 112 21.66 -2.93 7.35
N VAL A 113 20.36 -2.58 7.41
CA VAL A 113 19.40 -3.03 6.39
C VAL A 113 19.77 -2.49 5.00
N LYS A 114 20.35 -1.27 4.89
CA LYS A 114 20.90 -0.74 3.64
C LYS A 114 21.97 -1.64 3.06
N LYS A 115 22.97 -2.01 3.86
CA LYS A 115 24.07 -2.90 3.44
C LYS A 115 23.58 -4.29 3.05
N LEU A 116 22.48 -4.75 3.68
CA LEU A 116 21.90 -6.07 3.48
C LEU A 116 20.80 -6.09 2.39
N GLY A 117 20.66 -5.01 1.63
CA GLY A 117 19.86 -4.99 0.41
C GLY A 117 18.44 -4.44 0.55
N ALA A 118 18.11 -3.70 1.61
CA ALA A 118 16.87 -2.92 1.66
C ALA A 118 16.93 -1.75 0.67
N ASP A 119 15.77 -1.44 0.07
CA ASP A 119 15.58 -0.31 -0.84
C ASP A 119 14.93 0.88 -0.11
N MET A 120 14.16 0.61 0.96
CA MET A 120 13.46 1.61 1.75
C MET A 120 13.60 1.30 3.24
N LEU A 121 13.57 2.35 4.08
CA LEU A 121 13.52 2.23 5.53
C LEU A 121 12.06 2.27 5.99
N ARG A 122 11.61 1.26 6.74
CA ARG A 122 10.32 1.29 7.44
C ARG A 122 10.53 1.48 8.94
N GLY A 123 9.64 2.20 9.59
CA GLY A 123 9.65 2.36 11.04
C GLY A 123 8.41 3.07 11.56
N GLY A 124 7.87 2.62 12.70
CA GLY A 124 6.72 3.25 13.34
C GLY A 124 7.17 4.34 14.33
N ALA A 125 6.88 5.61 14.04
CA ALA A 125 7.09 6.71 14.99
C ALA A 125 5.93 6.82 15.99
N PHE A 126 4.72 6.53 15.54
CA PHE A 126 3.50 6.42 16.35
C PHE A 126 3.04 4.96 16.38
N LYS A 127 2.55 4.48 17.52
CA LYS A 127 2.15 3.06 17.67
C LYS A 127 0.71 2.93 18.14
N PRO A 128 -0.18 2.31 17.33
CA PRO A 128 -1.55 2.04 17.73
C PRO A 128 -1.58 0.88 18.74
N ARG A 129 -1.76 1.17 20.01
CA ARG A 129 -1.79 0.18 21.07
C ARG A 129 -3.20 -0.03 21.63
N THR A 130 -3.52 -1.29 21.98
CA THR A 130 -4.77 -1.61 22.69
C THR A 130 -4.71 -1.18 24.15
N SER A 131 -3.52 -1.14 24.75
CA SER A 131 -3.31 -0.66 26.10
C SER A 131 -2.64 0.72 26.08
N PRO A 132 -3.19 1.72 26.79
CA PRO A 132 -2.58 3.04 26.89
C PRO A 132 -1.25 3.05 27.66
N TYR A 133 -0.94 1.98 28.39
CA TYR A 133 0.29 1.82 29.15
C TYR A 133 1.45 1.21 28.35
N SER A 134 1.18 0.70 27.14
CA SER A 134 2.23 0.20 26.24
C SER A 134 2.99 1.35 25.61
N PHE A 135 4.21 1.08 25.11
CA PHE A 135 5.00 2.07 24.39
C PHE A 135 4.23 2.63 23.18
N GLN A 136 3.99 3.94 23.18
CA GLN A 136 3.16 4.64 22.18
C GLN A 136 3.97 5.14 20.96
N GLY A 137 5.28 4.91 20.93
CA GLY A 137 6.21 5.51 19.97
C GLY A 137 6.79 6.85 20.47
N LEU A 138 7.74 7.37 19.73
CA LEU A 138 8.40 8.66 20.03
C LEU A 138 7.68 9.86 19.37
N GLY A 139 6.62 9.62 18.62
CA GLY A 139 5.85 10.68 17.96
C GLY A 139 6.68 11.48 16.96
N ALA A 140 6.57 12.81 17.02
CA ALA A 140 7.30 13.73 16.14
C ALA A 140 8.83 13.54 16.20
N GLU A 141 9.37 13.20 17.37
CA GLU A 141 10.80 12.89 17.49
C GLU A 141 11.18 11.65 16.69
N GLY A 142 10.34 10.60 16.75
CA GLY A 142 10.54 9.38 15.96
C GLY A 142 10.57 9.64 14.45
N LEU A 143 9.76 10.58 13.94
CA LEU A 143 9.79 10.99 12.53
C LEU A 143 11.11 11.68 12.19
N ARG A 144 11.57 12.62 13.02
CA ARG A 144 12.86 13.30 12.83
C ARG A 144 14.03 12.32 12.82
N LEU A 145 14.00 11.31 13.69
CA LEU A 145 15.02 10.27 13.74
C LEU A 145 15.00 9.38 12.50
N LEU A 146 13.81 9.04 11.97
CA LEU A 146 13.67 8.34 10.68
C LEU A 146 14.24 9.18 9.54
N ARG A 147 13.92 10.48 9.49
CA ARG A 147 14.48 11.39 8.46
C ARG A 147 16.00 11.46 8.56
N LYS A 148 16.56 11.60 9.75
CA LYS A 148 18.01 11.59 9.98
C LYS A 148 18.67 10.29 9.49
N ALA A 149 18.04 9.15 9.75
CA ALA A 149 18.54 7.85 9.30
C ALA A 149 18.43 7.72 7.77
N SER A 150 17.37 8.24 7.18
CA SER A 150 17.19 8.33 5.73
C SER A 150 18.28 9.16 5.07
N ASP A 151 18.55 10.35 5.57
CA ASP A 151 19.57 11.26 5.03
C ASP A 151 20.98 10.64 5.10
N ALA A 152 21.26 9.88 6.15
CA ALA A 152 22.53 9.19 6.34
C ALA A 152 22.71 7.95 5.43
N THR A 153 21.61 7.29 5.03
CA THR A 153 21.64 6.02 4.28
C THR A 153 21.18 6.13 2.83
N GLY A 154 20.45 7.20 2.51
CA GLY A 154 19.77 7.37 1.23
C GLY A 154 18.57 6.43 1.04
N LEU A 155 18.02 5.83 2.11
CA LEU A 155 16.82 5.01 2.08
C LEU A 155 15.58 5.89 2.22
N PRO A 156 14.64 5.93 1.25
CA PRO A 156 13.35 6.57 1.46
C PRO A 156 12.59 5.95 2.63
N VAL A 157 11.86 6.80 3.39
CA VAL A 157 11.13 6.40 4.60
C VAL A 157 9.68 6.05 4.30
N VAL A 158 9.21 4.92 4.84
CA VAL A 158 7.78 4.62 5.00
C VAL A 158 7.43 4.53 6.48
N SER A 159 6.39 5.28 6.91
CA SER A 159 5.93 5.29 8.30
C SER A 159 4.41 5.42 8.39
N GLU A 160 3.82 4.81 9.44
CA GLU A 160 2.37 4.78 9.64
C GLU A 160 1.86 6.10 10.21
N ILE A 161 0.95 6.74 9.46
CA ILE A 161 0.17 7.87 9.93
C ILE A 161 -1.10 7.36 10.63
N MET A 162 -1.33 7.83 11.86
CA MET A 162 -2.48 7.41 12.67
C MET A 162 -3.58 8.45 12.73
N ASP A 163 -3.23 9.72 12.67
CA ASP A 163 -4.14 10.86 12.70
C ASP A 163 -3.78 11.88 11.62
N LEU A 164 -4.79 12.49 11.00
CA LEU A 164 -4.60 13.56 10.02
C LEU A 164 -4.01 14.84 10.62
N ALA A 165 -4.18 15.05 11.93
CA ALA A 165 -3.57 16.19 12.63
C ALA A 165 -2.04 16.17 12.54
N ASP A 166 -1.45 14.97 12.43
CA ASP A 166 0.00 14.79 12.31
C ASP A 166 0.50 14.91 10.86
N TYR A 167 -0.39 15.04 9.86
CA TYR A 167 -0.01 15.06 8.45
C TYR A 167 1.12 16.07 8.12
N PRO A 168 1.15 17.30 8.68
CA PRO A 168 2.25 18.24 8.40
C PRO A 168 3.64 17.71 8.79
N LEU A 169 3.74 16.90 9.86
CA LEU A 169 5.00 16.27 10.29
C LEU A 169 5.39 15.16 9.29
N PHE A 170 4.41 14.35 8.87
CA PHE A 170 4.64 13.30 7.87
C PHE A 170 4.97 13.87 6.50
N ASP A 171 4.39 14.99 6.12
CA ASP A 171 4.68 15.64 4.84
C ASP A 171 6.14 16.06 4.74
N GLN A 172 6.73 16.50 5.86
CA GLN A 172 8.11 16.91 5.95
C GLN A 172 9.08 15.72 6.01
N ASP A 173 8.81 14.72 6.84
CA ASP A 173 9.82 13.74 7.28
C ASP A 173 9.66 12.34 6.66
N VAL A 174 8.55 12.07 5.93
CA VAL A 174 8.23 10.74 5.40
C VAL A 174 8.03 10.78 3.89
N ASP A 175 8.59 9.81 3.17
CA ASP A 175 8.52 9.74 1.72
C ASP A 175 7.28 8.95 1.22
N MET A 176 6.81 8.00 2.02
CA MET A 176 5.62 7.19 1.74
C MET A 176 4.79 7.01 3.01
N LEU A 177 3.51 7.39 2.97
CA LEU A 177 2.58 7.23 4.10
C LEU A 177 2.08 5.79 4.18
N GLN A 178 2.17 5.16 5.34
CA GLN A 178 1.49 3.90 5.57
C GLN A 178 0.15 4.14 6.26
N ILE A 179 -0.92 3.55 5.73
CA ILE A 179 -2.21 3.45 6.39
C ILE A 179 -2.32 2.04 6.97
N GLY A 180 -2.27 1.96 8.29
CA GLY A 180 -2.29 0.69 9.01
C GLY A 180 -3.66 0.00 8.96
N SER A 181 -3.68 -1.28 9.32
CA SER A 181 -4.86 -2.15 9.24
C SER A 181 -6.08 -1.63 10.03
N ARG A 182 -5.85 -0.92 11.15
CA ARG A 182 -6.92 -0.33 11.96
C ARG A 182 -7.60 0.84 11.27
N ASN A 183 -6.88 1.54 10.38
CA ASN A 183 -7.38 2.67 9.59
C ASN A 183 -7.72 2.29 8.15
N SER A 184 -7.65 1.01 7.78
CA SER A 184 -7.96 0.52 6.43
C SER A 184 -9.33 0.94 5.91
N GLN A 185 -10.31 1.08 6.79
CA GLN A 185 -11.68 1.53 6.49
C GLN A 185 -12.03 2.87 7.15
N ASN A 186 -11.04 3.65 7.56
CA ASN A 186 -11.26 5.02 8.00
C ASN A 186 -11.48 5.92 6.76
N PHE A 187 -12.69 5.87 6.20
CA PHE A 187 -13.03 6.53 4.94
C PHE A 187 -12.85 8.05 5.00
N SER A 188 -13.00 8.67 6.18
CA SER A 188 -12.70 10.09 6.36
C SER A 188 -11.21 10.38 6.13
N MET A 189 -10.33 9.58 6.75
CA MET A 189 -8.89 9.67 6.58
C MET A 189 -8.47 9.38 5.13
N LEU A 190 -8.98 8.30 4.53
CA LEU A 190 -8.70 7.92 3.15
C LEU A 190 -9.08 9.04 2.16
N ARG A 191 -10.26 9.66 2.35
CA ARG A 191 -10.71 10.77 1.49
C ARG A 191 -9.80 11.99 1.59
N ASN A 192 -9.26 12.30 2.76
CA ASN A 192 -8.34 13.42 2.93
C ASN A 192 -6.95 13.12 2.36
N LEU A 193 -6.40 11.93 2.65
CA LEU A 193 -5.10 11.52 2.11
C LEU A 193 -5.14 11.30 0.60
N GLY A 194 -6.30 10.97 0.03
CA GLY A 194 -6.50 10.92 -1.43
C GLY A 194 -6.31 12.26 -2.15
N LYS A 195 -6.29 13.39 -1.43
CA LYS A 195 -6.03 14.72 -2.00
C LYS A 195 -4.55 15.10 -1.99
N THR A 196 -3.71 14.27 -1.40
CA THR A 196 -2.25 14.47 -1.36
C THR A 196 -1.59 13.79 -2.54
N GLU A 197 -0.37 14.19 -2.89
CA GLU A 197 0.43 13.55 -3.94
C GLU A 197 1.38 12.50 -3.38
N LYS A 198 1.51 12.42 -2.04
CA LYS A 198 2.43 11.50 -1.37
C LYS A 198 2.04 10.04 -1.65
N PRO A 199 3.01 9.17 -1.98
CA PRO A 199 2.76 7.75 -2.12
C PRO A 199 2.15 7.15 -0.84
N ILE A 200 1.22 6.21 -1.01
CA ILE A 200 0.48 5.58 0.09
C ILE A 200 0.62 4.07 0.05
N LEU A 201 1.06 3.48 1.16
CA LEU A 201 1.04 2.04 1.42
C LEU A 201 -0.23 1.69 2.21
N LEU A 202 -1.24 1.16 1.54
CA LEU A 202 -2.54 0.84 2.15
C LEU A 202 -2.58 -0.61 2.61
N LYS A 203 -2.50 -0.85 3.91
CA LYS A 203 -2.68 -2.20 4.48
C LYS A 203 -4.14 -2.64 4.47
N ASN A 204 -4.39 -3.94 4.23
CA ASN A 204 -5.72 -4.49 4.42
C ASN A 204 -6.10 -4.51 5.91
N GLY A 205 -7.40 -4.41 6.20
CA GLY A 205 -7.93 -4.63 7.54
C GLY A 205 -7.88 -6.10 7.94
N MET A 206 -7.86 -6.36 9.23
CA MET A 206 -7.70 -7.71 9.80
C MET A 206 -8.84 -8.68 9.46
N GLY A 207 -9.99 -8.18 9.01
CA GLY A 207 -11.16 -8.97 8.61
C GLY A 207 -11.75 -8.54 7.27
N ASN A 208 -11.04 -7.74 6.47
CA ASN A 208 -11.53 -7.26 5.18
C ASN A 208 -11.48 -8.35 4.11
N THR A 209 -12.53 -8.38 3.29
CA THR A 209 -12.47 -9.03 1.99
C THR A 209 -11.60 -8.24 1.02
N VAL A 210 -11.15 -8.89 -0.06
CA VAL A 210 -10.42 -8.22 -1.15
C VAL A 210 -11.25 -7.07 -1.74
N SER A 211 -12.56 -7.24 -1.88
CA SER A 211 -13.45 -6.20 -2.42
C SER A 211 -13.53 -4.97 -1.54
N GLU A 212 -13.67 -5.15 -0.23
CA GLU A 212 -13.68 -4.03 0.73
C GLU A 212 -12.35 -3.29 0.76
N TRP A 213 -11.24 -4.01 0.65
CA TRP A 213 -9.92 -3.41 0.59
C TRP A 213 -9.68 -2.63 -0.71
N LEU A 214 -10.14 -3.14 -1.86
CA LEU A 214 -10.14 -2.40 -3.13
C LEU A 214 -11.02 -1.14 -3.06
N ASN A 215 -12.17 -1.22 -2.39
CA ASN A 215 -13.01 -0.04 -2.15
C ASN A 215 -12.32 1.01 -1.27
N SER A 216 -11.48 0.59 -0.32
CA SER A 216 -10.66 1.53 0.44
C SER A 216 -9.64 2.26 -0.46
N ALA A 217 -9.02 1.55 -1.41
CA ALA A 217 -8.14 2.20 -2.41
C ALA A 217 -8.92 3.16 -3.31
N GLU A 218 -10.18 2.84 -3.65
CA GLU A 218 -11.02 3.71 -4.46
C GLU A 218 -11.23 5.10 -3.85
N TYR A 219 -11.29 5.21 -2.51
CA TYR A 219 -11.35 6.52 -1.84
C TYR A 219 -10.10 7.37 -2.08
N LEU A 220 -8.92 6.75 -2.10
CA LEU A 220 -7.66 7.43 -2.39
C LEU A 220 -7.59 7.88 -3.85
N LEU A 221 -7.89 6.95 -4.76
CA LEU A 221 -7.89 7.20 -6.21
C LEU A 221 -8.93 8.28 -6.60
N SER A 222 -10.12 8.22 -6.01
CA SER A 222 -11.17 9.20 -6.26
C SER A 222 -10.85 10.59 -5.72
N GLY A 223 -9.88 10.71 -4.82
CA GLY A 223 -9.31 11.98 -4.37
C GLY A 223 -8.32 12.58 -5.36
N GLY A 224 -7.81 11.78 -6.30
CA GLY A 224 -6.77 12.15 -7.28
C GLY A 224 -5.41 11.51 -7.02
N ASN A 225 -5.21 10.84 -5.88
CA ASN A 225 -3.95 10.18 -5.58
C ASN A 225 -3.85 8.81 -6.25
N GLY A 226 -3.11 8.74 -7.36
CA GLY A 226 -2.82 7.51 -8.09
C GLY A 226 -1.61 6.71 -7.53
N ASN A 227 -0.88 7.24 -6.55
CA ASN A 227 0.35 6.65 -6.01
C ASN A 227 0.04 5.71 -4.84
N VAL A 228 -0.75 4.67 -5.08
CA VAL A 228 -1.21 3.73 -4.05
C VAL A 228 -0.60 2.35 -4.27
N VAL A 229 -0.02 1.79 -3.19
CA VAL A 229 0.49 0.41 -3.11
C VAL A 229 -0.40 -0.37 -2.14
N MET A 230 -0.90 -1.52 -2.56
CA MET A 230 -1.76 -2.39 -1.76
C MET A 230 -0.91 -3.34 -0.92
N CYS A 231 -0.92 -3.22 0.41
CA CYS A 231 -0.09 -4.04 1.30
C CYS A 231 -0.91 -5.12 2.01
N TYR A 232 -0.69 -6.38 1.63
CA TYR A 232 -1.34 -7.53 2.25
C TYR A 232 -0.56 -7.99 3.48
N ARG A 233 -1.23 -7.95 4.65
CA ARG A 233 -0.64 -8.30 5.94
C ARG A 233 -1.38 -9.44 6.66
N GLY A 234 -2.12 -10.26 5.91
CA GLY A 234 -2.94 -11.34 6.43
C GLY A 234 -4.27 -10.88 7.04
N THR A 235 -5.09 -11.86 7.34
CA THR A 235 -6.41 -11.69 7.95
C THR A 235 -6.58 -12.64 9.15
N ARG A 236 -7.53 -12.35 10.04
CA ARG A 236 -7.92 -13.29 11.09
C ARG A 236 -8.47 -14.56 10.48
N GLY A 237 -8.00 -15.69 10.96
CA GLY A 237 -8.43 -17.02 10.57
C GLY A 237 -8.73 -17.87 11.81
N PHE A 238 -8.97 -19.13 11.56
CA PHE A 238 -9.23 -20.12 12.62
C PHE A 238 -7.95 -20.82 13.11
N GLU A 239 -6.87 -20.72 12.31
CA GLU A 239 -5.58 -21.35 12.63
C GLU A 239 -4.82 -20.49 13.64
N GLU A 240 -4.29 -21.13 14.68
CA GLU A 240 -3.59 -20.47 15.79
C GLU A 240 -2.06 -20.61 15.72
N GLY A 241 -1.54 -21.37 14.75
CA GLY A 241 -0.11 -21.59 14.57
C GLY A 241 0.66 -20.34 14.12
N THR A 242 -0.05 -19.35 13.56
CA THR A 242 0.47 -18.03 13.22
C THR A 242 -0.46 -16.94 13.78
N ARG A 243 0.05 -15.71 13.90
CA ARG A 243 -0.73 -14.60 14.45
C ARG A 243 -1.95 -14.24 13.58
N PHE A 244 -1.79 -14.34 12.24
CA PHE A 244 -2.86 -14.19 11.25
C PHE A 244 -2.62 -15.14 10.09
N THR A 245 -3.69 -15.51 9.40
CA THR A 245 -3.58 -16.32 8.19
C THR A 245 -3.04 -15.46 7.05
N MET A 246 -1.93 -15.88 6.43
CA MET A 246 -1.42 -15.30 5.21
C MET A 246 -1.83 -16.19 4.03
N ASP A 247 -2.96 -15.86 3.41
CA ASP A 247 -3.39 -16.53 2.16
C ASP A 247 -2.61 -15.94 0.97
N SER A 248 -1.61 -16.68 0.50
CA SER A 248 -0.80 -16.27 -0.65
C SER A 248 -1.62 -16.18 -1.95
N GLY A 249 -2.78 -16.85 -2.03
CA GLY A 249 -3.71 -16.77 -3.15
C GLY A 249 -4.35 -15.39 -3.32
N VAL A 250 -4.36 -14.55 -2.27
CA VAL A 250 -4.84 -13.16 -2.38
C VAL A 250 -4.01 -12.35 -3.36
N ILE A 251 -2.70 -12.56 -3.44
CA ILE A 251 -1.80 -11.78 -4.32
C ILE A 251 -2.15 -11.96 -5.81
N PRO A 252 -2.24 -13.19 -6.37
CA PRO A 252 -2.63 -13.37 -7.76
C PRO A 252 -4.08 -12.93 -8.05
N VAL A 253 -4.99 -13.03 -7.08
CA VAL A 253 -6.35 -12.48 -7.21
C VAL A 253 -6.30 -10.96 -7.36
N MET A 254 -5.53 -10.28 -6.53
CA MET A 254 -5.33 -8.82 -6.60
C MET A 254 -4.72 -8.40 -7.94
N ARG A 255 -3.67 -9.10 -8.41
CA ARG A 255 -3.03 -8.79 -9.71
C ARG A 255 -3.99 -8.84 -10.90
N LYS A 256 -5.04 -9.68 -10.85
CA LYS A 256 -6.10 -9.74 -11.87
C LYS A 256 -7.14 -8.65 -11.71
N ARG A 257 -7.39 -8.21 -10.48
CA ARG A 257 -8.48 -7.26 -10.18
C ARG A 257 -8.04 -5.80 -10.22
N THR A 258 -6.77 -5.51 -9.89
CA THR A 258 -6.28 -4.14 -9.82
C THR A 258 -5.00 -3.93 -10.62
N HIS A 259 -4.81 -2.70 -11.11
CA HIS A 259 -3.55 -2.26 -11.72
C HIS A 259 -2.52 -1.78 -10.68
N LEU A 260 -2.94 -1.60 -9.41
CA LEU A 260 -2.07 -1.11 -8.33
C LEU A 260 -1.01 -2.16 -7.97
N PRO A 261 0.22 -1.75 -7.64
CA PRO A 261 1.26 -2.67 -7.20
C PRO A 261 0.93 -3.26 -5.83
N ILE A 262 1.44 -4.48 -5.58
CA ILE A 262 1.11 -5.27 -4.40
C ILE A 262 2.36 -5.45 -3.55
N CYS A 263 2.27 -5.00 -2.30
CA CYS A 263 3.21 -5.29 -1.22
C CYS A 263 2.70 -6.47 -0.39
N ALA A 264 3.60 -7.27 0.15
CA ALA A 264 3.31 -8.22 1.21
C ALA A 264 4.08 -7.85 2.49
N ASP A 265 3.41 -7.93 3.62
CA ASP A 265 3.98 -7.79 4.96
C ASP A 265 3.86 -9.13 5.67
N PRO A 266 4.86 -10.01 5.57
CA PRO A 266 4.84 -11.33 6.19
C PRO A 266 5.15 -11.32 7.68
N SER A 267 5.78 -10.28 8.22
CA SER A 267 6.13 -10.18 9.64
C SER A 267 4.90 -10.23 10.54
N HIS A 268 3.84 -9.49 10.18
CA HIS A 268 2.63 -9.43 10.98
C HIS A 268 1.80 -10.73 10.99
N PRO A 269 1.55 -11.42 9.86
CA PRO A 269 0.87 -12.70 9.92
C PRO A 269 1.72 -13.78 10.58
N ALA A 270 3.02 -13.80 10.38
CA ALA A 270 3.92 -14.74 11.03
C ALA A 270 3.79 -14.69 12.58
N GLY A 271 3.92 -13.48 13.15
CA GLY A 271 3.93 -13.29 14.60
C GLY A 271 5.11 -13.97 15.32
N ASN A 272 5.94 -14.68 14.56
CA ASN A 272 7.15 -15.37 15.02
C ASN A 272 8.20 -15.29 13.90
N ARG A 273 9.44 -14.87 14.24
CA ARG A 273 10.53 -14.67 13.27
C ARG A 273 10.88 -15.93 12.48
N ALA A 274 10.69 -17.12 13.09
CA ALA A 274 10.97 -18.39 12.43
C ALA A 274 10.13 -18.65 11.14
N TYR A 275 8.98 -18.01 11.00
CA TYR A 275 8.08 -18.20 9.84
C TYR A 275 8.18 -17.09 8.80
N VAL A 276 8.81 -15.95 9.13
CA VAL A 276 8.82 -14.75 8.28
C VAL A 276 9.45 -15.03 6.92
N GLU A 277 10.59 -15.73 6.85
CA GLU A 277 11.26 -16.05 5.59
C GLU A 277 10.37 -16.90 4.66
N SER A 278 9.78 -17.99 5.19
CA SER A 278 8.91 -18.86 4.39
C SER A 278 7.70 -18.13 3.84
N LEU A 279 7.03 -17.31 4.65
CA LEU A 279 5.89 -16.49 4.21
C LEU A 279 6.31 -15.41 3.21
N THR A 280 7.51 -14.84 3.37
CA THR A 280 8.09 -13.90 2.40
C THR A 280 8.28 -14.56 1.04
N LEU A 281 8.93 -15.73 1.00
CA LEU A 281 9.18 -16.44 -0.25
C LEU A 281 7.87 -16.87 -0.93
N ALA A 282 6.86 -17.30 -0.15
CA ALA A 282 5.53 -17.59 -0.68
C ALA A 282 4.87 -16.36 -1.32
N ALA A 283 4.98 -15.19 -0.69
CA ALA A 283 4.46 -13.94 -1.25
C ALA A 283 5.18 -13.52 -2.53
N VAL A 284 6.51 -13.63 -2.57
CA VAL A 284 7.32 -13.35 -3.77
C VAL A 284 6.97 -14.31 -4.90
N ALA A 285 6.84 -15.62 -4.60
CA ALA A 285 6.42 -16.63 -5.57
C ALA A 285 5.01 -16.36 -6.12
N SER A 286 4.12 -15.79 -5.31
CA SER A 286 2.76 -15.40 -5.70
C SER A 286 2.72 -14.09 -6.51
N GLY A 287 3.84 -13.38 -6.65
CA GLY A 287 3.99 -12.21 -7.50
C GLY A 287 3.88 -10.87 -6.77
N ALA A 288 4.27 -10.77 -5.51
CA ALA A 288 4.41 -9.48 -4.82
C ALA A 288 5.46 -8.59 -5.50
N ASP A 289 5.16 -7.29 -5.61
CA ASP A 289 6.06 -6.27 -6.17
C ASP A 289 6.98 -5.68 -5.11
N MET A 290 6.54 -5.73 -3.86
CA MET A 290 7.25 -5.22 -2.69
C MET A 290 7.05 -6.15 -1.49
N ILE A 291 8.02 -6.22 -0.61
CA ILE A 291 7.90 -6.83 0.73
C ILE A 291 8.27 -5.82 1.81
N GLU A 292 7.54 -5.87 2.92
CA GLU A 292 7.81 -5.05 4.11
C GLU A 292 8.19 -5.95 5.29
N ILE A 293 9.40 -5.81 5.84
CA ILE A 293 10.00 -6.70 6.82
C ILE A 293 10.39 -5.94 8.10
N GLU A 294 10.05 -6.48 9.25
CA GLU A 294 10.49 -5.97 10.53
C GLU A 294 11.85 -6.53 10.91
N VAL A 295 12.82 -5.62 11.19
CA VAL A 295 14.21 -5.94 11.53
C VAL A 295 14.65 -5.09 12.72
N HIS A 296 15.33 -5.69 13.67
CA HIS A 296 15.82 -5.01 14.86
C HIS A 296 17.26 -5.44 15.19
N ASN A 297 18.04 -4.54 15.80
CA ASN A 297 19.41 -4.85 16.24
C ASN A 297 19.47 -5.77 17.46
N ASP A 298 18.40 -5.77 18.26
CA ASP A 298 18.21 -6.65 19.43
C ASP A 298 16.71 -7.01 19.56
N PRO A 299 16.21 -7.93 18.72
CA PRO A 299 14.78 -8.24 18.66
C PRO A 299 14.16 -8.67 19.97
N ASP A 300 14.92 -9.38 20.83
CA ASP A 300 14.39 -9.94 22.09
C ASP A 300 14.09 -8.85 23.13
N ASN A 301 14.77 -7.71 23.07
CA ASN A 301 14.55 -6.56 23.92
C ASN A 301 13.75 -5.41 23.26
N ALA A 302 13.20 -5.63 22.07
CA ALA A 302 12.41 -4.64 21.36
C ALA A 302 11.13 -4.25 22.13
N LEU A 303 10.81 -2.96 22.17
CA LEU A 303 9.63 -2.40 22.88
C LEU A 303 8.31 -2.75 22.21
N SER A 304 8.36 -3.23 20.96
CA SER A 304 7.16 -3.64 20.20
C SER A 304 7.45 -4.84 19.30
N ASP A 305 6.47 -5.74 19.19
CA ASP A 305 6.44 -6.90 18.28
C ASP A 305 7.77 -7.71 18.24
N SER A 306 8.40 -7.91 19.41
CA SER A 306 9.71 -8.54 19.59
C SER A 306 9.81 -9.92 18.96
N SER A 307 8.74 -10.71 19.01
CA SER A 307 8.72 -12.10 18.55
C SER A 307 8.86 -12.27 17.04
N GLN A 308 8.51 -11.25 16.24
CA GLN A 308 8.45 -11.35 14.78
C GLN A 308 9.56 -10.56 14.06
N GLN A 309 10.28 -9.68 14.75
CA GLN A 309 11.38 -8.91 14.16
C GLN A 309 12.58 -9.80 13.90
N LEU A 310 13.19 -9.67 12.73
CA LEU A 310 14.38 -10.43 12.35
C LEU A 310 15.65 -9.80 12.90
N THR A 311 16.65 -10.65 13.16
CA THR A 311 18.04 -10.21 13.31
C THR A 311 18.62 -9.78 11.96
N PHE A 312 19.78 -9.14 11.96
CA PHE A 312 20.47 -8.77 10.72
C PHE A 312 20.90 -10.00 9.90
N GLU A 313 21.29 -11.08 10.55
CA GLU A 313 21.67 -12.32 9.87
C GLU A 313 20.46 -12.96 9.17
N GLU A 314 19.34 -13.09 9.87
CA GLU A 314 18.09 -13.62 9.30
C GLU A 314 17.61 -12.76 8.13
N PHE A 315 17.66 -11.42 8.28
CA PHE A 315 17.30 -10.50 7.20
C PHE A 315 18.23 -10.62 5.99
N SER A 316 19.54 -10.76 6.19
CA SER A 316 20.53 -10.96 5.11
C SER A 316 20.19 -12.18 4.27
N ARG A 317 19.89 -13.31 4.93
CA ARG A 317 19.47 -14.54 4.27
C ARG A 317 18.15 -14.36 3.51
N LEU A 318 17.14 -13.80 4.17
CA LEU A 318 15.83 -13.56 3.58
C LEU A 318 15.93 -12.65 2.34
N SER A 319 16.61 -11.51 2.44
CA SER A 319 16.72 -10.54 1.34
C SER A 319 17.41 -11.16 0.11
N GLY A 320 18.49 -11.91 0.34
CA GLY A 320 19.21 -12.64 -0.73
C GLY A 320 18.33 -13.69 -1.41
N ASN A 321 17.60 -14.50 -0.64
CA ASN A 321 16.72 -15.54 -1.18
C ASN A 321 15.52 -14.94 -1.91
N ALA A 322 14.89 -13.90 -1.37
CA ALA A 322 13.76 -13.22 -1.98
C ALA A 322 14.12 -12.59 -3.34
N ARG A 323 15.30 -11.98 -3.45
CA ARG A 323 15.78 -11.42 -4.72
C ARG A 323 16.06 -12.50 -5.75
N LYS A 324 16.79 -13.55 -5.40
CA LYS A 324 17.07 -14.69 -6.30
C LYS A 324 15.77 -15.30 -6.84
N LEU A 325 14.79 -15.53 -5.95
CA LEU A 325 13.50 -16.06 -6.34
C LEU A 325 12.76 -15.10 -7.28
N SER A 326 12.74 -13.81 -6.96
CA SER A 326 12.12 -12.80 -7.81
C SER A 326 12.76 -12.70 -9.20
N GLU A 327 14.08 -12.77 -9.29
CA GLU A 327 14.84 -12.79 -10.57
C GLU A 327 14.53 -14.04 -11.40
N PHE A 328 14.40 -15.19 -10.74
CA PHE A 328 14.05 -16.45 -11.42
C PHE A 328 12.63 -16.44 -12.01
N LEU A 329 11.67 -15.75 -11.38
CA LEU A 329 10.27 -15.76 -11.77
C LEU A 329 9.88 -14.65 -12.77
N ARG A 330 10.71 -13.63 -12.98
CA ARG A 330 10.47 -12.48 -13.86
C ARG A 330 11.28 -12.58 -15.14
#